data_1c23670fd6980f1ea36a3e886c666f1d
#
_entry.id   1c23670fd6980f1ea36a3e886c666f1d
#
_cell.length_a   1.000
_cell.length_b   1.000
_cell.length_c   1.000
_cell.angle_alpha   90.00
_cell.angle_beta   90.00
_cell.angle_gamma   90.00
#
_symmetry.space_group_name_H-M   'P 1'
#
loop_
_entity.id
_entity.type
_entity.pdbx_description
1 polymer ?
#
loop_
_entity_poly.entity_id
_entity_poly.type
_entity_poly.pdbx_seq_one_letter_code
_entity_poly.pdbx_strand_id
1 'polypeptide(L)'
;ERDMLKKFLVFIFISFLLAGCTSDKIDISMNNGNVRAIRDYEGTIVELPEKPKRILTLSLGFDVMTLGLVPPDRLVAVHKTAPDPGISWIVEESRQIPVKLYFYPFETVLKLKPDLIIASTWTKPEMIQGYRDLGFSVIVCKGPDTVDEVKKTILMIADAVNEQNAGVRVITEIDRQLDEIAAELKNRKEAVPVGMLVSQMTSYGGKGCMFDELCSKARVCNGIAKMGLYNGQFVPKELVVACDPDFFMVSVPRQMATEASRNFQLEYFNDPALQGLRGLNNIKNIPDRYLYSATQNCVYAIKGIANAAYGNIFDMSNEHLIKGY
;
A
#
# COMPACT_ATOMS: atom_id res chain seq x y z
N GLU A 1 40.06 -36.44 -55.83
CA GLU A 1 40.29 -35.00 -55.52
C GLU A 1 38.99 -34.21 -55.36
N ARG A 2 37.95 -34.45 -56.10
CA ARG A 2 36.67 -33.72 -55.98
C ARG A 2 35.89 -34.03 -54.68
N ASP A 3 36.04 -35.21 -54.10
CA ASP A 3 35.33 -35.61 -52.88
C ASP A 3 35.99 -35.11 -51.58
N MET A 4 37.28 -34.85 -51.58
CA MET A 4 37.96 -34.26 -50.45
C MET A 4 37.66 -32.75 -50.32
N LEU A 5 37.46 -32.04 -51.41
CA LEU A 5 37.16 -30.63 -51.44
C LEU A 5 35.70 -30.35 -50.92
N LYS A 6 34.76 -31.29 -51.23
CA LYS A 6 33.39 -31.20 -50.74
C LYS A 6 33.29 -31.46 -49.23
N LYS A 7 34.08 -32.36 -48.69
CA LYS A 7 34.12 -32.63 -47.23
C LYS A 7 34.78 -31.49 -46.46
N PHE A 8 35.72 -30.77 -47.05
CA PHE A 8 36.37 -29.62 -46.43
C PHE A 8 35.44 -28.38 -46.43
N LEU A 9 34.62 -28.16 -47.43
CA LEU A 9 33.65 -27.07 -47.51
C LEU A 9 32.45 -27.28 -46.55
N VAL A 10 32.05 -28.53 -46.30
CA VAL A 10 30.98 -28.83 -45.32
C VAL A 10 31.47 -28.61 -43.88
N PHE A 11 32.75 -28.86 -43.60
CA PHE A 11 33.31 -28.63 -42.25
C PHE A 11 33.52 -27.16 -41.93
N ILE A 12 33.77 -26.28 -42.91
CA ILE A 12 33.88 -24.85 -42.72
C ILE A 12 32.51 -24.19 -42.53
N PHE A 13 31.44 -24.76 -43.12
CA PHE A 13 30.08 -24.20 -42.98
C PHE A 13 29.41 -24.56 -41.64
N ILE A 14 29.80 -25.66 -41.00
CA ILE A 14 29.29 -26.05 -39.67
C ILE A 14 30.00 -25.28 -38.54
N SER A 15 31.21 -24.79 -38.77
CA SER A 15 31.94 -23.98 -37.78
C SER A 15 31.46 -22.51 -37.67
N PHE A 16 30.63 -22.02 -38.62
CA PHE A 16 30.15 -20.63 -38.60
C PHE A 16 28.72 -20.49 -38.04
N LEU A 17 28.04 -21.59 -37.66
CA LEU A 17 26.69 -21.56 -37.07
C LEU A 17 26.67 -21.66 -35.53
N LEU A 18 27.84 -21.65 -34.87
CA LEU A 18 27.96 -21.67 -33.41
C LEU A 18 28.44 -20.34 -32.80
N ALA A 19 28.55 -19.30 -33.61
CA ALA A 19 28.89 -17.95 -33.13
C ALA A 19 27.68 -17.04 -33.25
N GLY A 20 26.80 -17.08 -32.26
CA GLY A 20 25.72 -16.08 -32.24
C GLY A 20 24.53 -16.48 -31.40
N CYS A 21 24.71 -16.51 -30.12
CA CYS A 21 23.76 -16.10 -29.10
C CYS A 21 24.52 -15.97 -27.78
N THR A 22 25.35 -14.96 -27.67
CA THR A 22 25.60 -14.40 -26.36
C THR A 22 24.31 -13.70 -25.99
N SER A 23 23.44 -14.38 -25.23
CA SER A 23 22.49 -13.64 -24.42
C SER A 23 23.34 -12.72 -23.56
N ASP A 24 23.27 -11.43 -23.83
CA ASP A 24 23.70 -10.42 -22.88
C ASP A 24 22.90 -10.66 -21.60
N LYS A 25 23.43 -11.51 -20.73
CA LYS A 25 23.05 -11.49 -19.33
C LYS A 25 23.38 -10.09 -18.91
N ILE A 26 22.35 -9.29 -18.65
CA ILE A 26 22.49 -8.01 -17.99
C ILE A 26 23.22 -8.34 -16.69
N ASP A 27 24.50 -8.06 -16.67
CA ASP A 27 25.35 -8.22 -15.49
C ASP A 27 24.87 -7.17 -14.48
N ILE A 28 23.83 -7.51 -13.73
CA ILE A 28 23.50 -6.80 -12.50
C ILE A 28 24.61 -7.25 -11.54
N SER A 29 25.80 -6.65 -11.69
CA SER A 29 26.90 -6.89 -10.79
C SER A 29 26.42 -6.54 -9.39
N MET A 30 25.99 -7.55 -8.66
CA MET A 30 25.86 -7.46 -7.22
C MET A 30 27.27 -7.09 -6.74
N ASN A 31 27.40 -5.86 -6.31
CA ASN A 31 28.60 -5.33 -5.67
C ASN A 31 29.07 -6.40 -4.68
N ASN A 32 30.38 -6.72 -4.65
CA ASN A 32 31.00 -7.71 -3.75
C ASN A 32 30.82 -7.38 -2.25
N GLY A 33 29.62 -6.99 -1.83
CA GLY A 33 29.20 -6.79 -0.46
C GLY A 33 28.64 -8.08 0.13
N ASN A 34 28.64 -8.20 1.44
CA ASN A 34 27.97 -9.28 2.16
C ASN A 34 26.53 -9.41 1.67
N VAL A 35 26.15 -10.64 1.29
CA VAL A 35 24.79 -11.00 0.88
C VAL A 35 24.12 -11.73 2.05
N ARG A 36 22.88 -11.44 2.31
CA ARG A 36 22.05 -12.15 3.28
C ARG A 36 20.80 -12.69 2.63
N ALA A 37 20.25 -13.75 3.15
CA ALA A 37 19.02 -14.37 2.68
C ALA A 37 17.90 -14.09 3.68
N ILE A 38 16.73 -13.73 3.18
CA ILE A 38 15.51 -13.61 3.97
C ILE A 38 14.41 -14.49 3.38
N ARG A 39 13.44 -14.87 4.20
CA ARG A 39 12.24 -15.55 3.76
C ARG A 39 11.10 -14.54 3.67
N ASP A 40 10.49 -14.38 2.50
CA ASP A 40 9.36 -13.49 2.30
C ASP A 40 8.03 -14.10 2.81
N TYR A 41 6.93 -13.36 2.70
CA TYR A 41 5.61 -13.79 3.18
C TYR A 41 5.11 -15.07 2.48
N GLU A 42 5.47 -15.29 1.22
CA GLU A 42 5.11 -16.47 0.45
C GLU A 42 6.03 -17.68 0.73
N GLY A 43 7.03 -17.50 1.59
CA GLY A 43 8.00 -18.53 1.94
C GLY A 43 9.20 -18.60 1.00
N THR A 44 9.29 -17.71 0.01
CA THR A 44 10.42 -17.64 -0.92
C THR A 44 11.66 -17.13 -0.20
N ILE A 45 12.80 -17.79 -0.41
CA ILE A 45 14.09 -17.30 0.08
C ILE A 45 14.67 -16.36 -0.98
N VAL A 46 14.95 -15.13 -0.58
CA VAL A 46 15.46 -14.07 -1.46
C VAL A 46 16.82 -13.60 -0.95
N GLU A 47 17.79 -13.61 -1.84
CA GLU A 47 19.13 -13.06 -1.56
C GLU A 47 19.11 -11.55 -1.76
N LEU A 48 19.64 -10.81 -0.79
CA LEU A 48 19.66 -9.35 -0.74
C LEU A 48 21.07 -8.85 -0.38
N PRO A 49 21.45 -7.66 -0.86
CA PRO A 49 22.59 -6.96 -0.28
C PRO A 49 22.42 -6.80 1.23
N GLU A 50 23.52 -6.78 1.99
CA GLU A 50 23.48 -6.57 3.44
C GLU A 50 22.62 -5.35 3.80
N LYS A 51 22.75 -4.26 3.06
CA LYS A 51 21.96 -3.03 3.24
C LYS A 51 21.53 -2.49 1.86
N PRO A 52 20.31 -2.83 1.39
CA PRO A 52 19.79 -2.32 0.13
C PRO A 52 19.76 -0.79 0.10
N LYS A 53 20.25 -0.19 -0.99
CA LYS A 53 20.36 1.27 -1.16
C LYS A 53 19.52 1.82 -2.31
N ARG A 54 18.98 0.95 -3.13
CA ARG A 54 18.17 1.28 -4.31
C ARG A 54 16.84 0.54 -4.26
N ILE A 55 16.00 0.94 -3.33
CA ILE A 55 14.74 0.26 -3.03
C ILE A 55 13.64 0.78 -3.96
N LEU A 56 12.87 -0.12 -4.54
CA LEU A 56 11.63 0.17 -5.26
C LEU A 56 10.47 -0.55 -4.57
N THR A 57 9.43 0.18 -4.24
CA THR A 57 8.17 -0.37 -3.75
C THR A 57 7.11 -0.29 -4.84
N LEU A 58 6.16 -1.19 -4.88
CA LEU A 58 5.16 -1.28 -5.94
C LEU A 58 3.79 -0.68 -5.55
N SER A 59 3.71 0.09 -4.46
CA SER A 59 2.49 0.80 -4.07
C SER A 59 2.78 1.92 -3.07
N LEU A 60 1.88 2.90 -2.99
CA LEU A 60 1.98 4.01 -2.03
C LEU A 60 2.05 3.54 -0.57
N GLY A 61 1.25 2.54 -0.19
CA GLY A 61 1.27 2.02 1.19
C GLY A 61 2.65 1.47 1.58
N PHE A 62 3.32 0.79 0.65
CA PHE A 62 4.68 0.27 0.86
C PHE A 62 5.74 1.37 0.80
N ASP A 63 5.53 2.44 0.00
CA ASP A 63 6.36 3.66 0.08
C ASP A 63 6.33 4.24 1.50
N VAL A 64 5.12 4.41 2.06
CA VAL A 64 4.91 4.96 3.40
C VAL A 64 5.59 4.10 4.47
N MET A 65 5.38 2.77 4.43
CA MET A 65 6.00 1.86 5.40
C MET A 65 7.53 1.87 5.29
N THR A 66 8.06 1.84 4.07
CA THR A 66 9.51 1.84 3.84
C THR A 66 10.14 3.16 4.27
N LEU A 67 9.52 4.32 3.95
CA LEU A 67 10.02 5.64 4.39
C LEU A 67 9.83 5.90 5.89
N GLY A 68 9.08 5.08 6.59
CA GLY A 68 9.09 5.02 8.05
C GLY A 68 10.36 4.35 8.63
N LEU A 69 11.08 3.58 7.80
CA LEU A 69 12.22 2.76 8.22
C LEU A 69 13.56 3.27 7.69
N VAL A 70 13.56 3.92 6.51
CA VAL A 70 14.77 4.37 5.82
C VAL A 70 14.62 5.80 5.31
N PRO A 71 15.72 6.54 5.17
CA PRO A 71 15.70 7.88 4.59
C PRO A 71 15.37 7.85 3.08
N PRO A 72 14.85 8.97 2.51
CA PRO A 72 14.37 9.04 1.14
C PRO A 72 15.39 8.71 0.06
N ASP A 73 16.68 8.94 0.30
CA ASP A 73 17.79 8.67 -0.64
C ASP A 73 17.98 7.17 -0.95
N ARG A 74 17.39 6.29 -0.14
CA ARG A 74 17.38 4.84 -0.40
C ARG A 74 16.26 4.37 -1.34
N LEU A 75 15.25 5.21 -1.65
CA LEU A 75 14.20 4.87 -2.61
C LEU A 75 14.51 5.45 -3.99
N VAL A 76 14.42 4.62 -5.03
CA VAL A 76 14.67 5.05 -6.43
C VAL A 76 13.45 5.69 -7.08
N ALA A 77 12.26 5.40 -6.59
CA ALA A 77 11.00 5.99 -7.01
C ALA A 77 9.94 5.84 -5.93
N VAL A 78 8.89 6.65 -6.00
CA VAL A 78 7.67 6.52 -5.20
C VAL A 78 6.42 6.61 -6.09
N HIS A 79 5.28 6.21 -5.55
CA HIS A 79 4.01 6.30 -6.25
C HIS A 79 3.66 7.74 -6.65
N LYS A 80 3.02 7.91 -7.81
CA LYS A 80 2.69 9.23 -8.39
C LYS A 80 1.82 10.10 -7.46
N THR A 81 1.02 9.49 -6.60
CA THR A 81 0.16 10.20 -5.65
C THR A 81 0.87 10.55 -4.32
N ALA A 82 2.13 10.18 -4.15
CA ALA A 82 2.89 10.49 -2.93
C ALA A 82 2.94 11.99 -2.57
N PRO A 83 2.94 12.95 -3.53
CA PRO A 83 2.90 14.38 -3.20
C PRO A 83 1.52 14.92 -2.78
N ASP A 84 0.43 14.13 -2.87
CA ASP A 84 -0.92 14.59 -2.56
C ASP A 84 -1.23 14.42 -1.06
N PRO A 85 -1.40 15.52 -0.29
CA PRO A 85 -1.64 15.43 1.15
C PRO A 85 -3.01 14.82 1.51
N GLY A 86 -3.96 14.77 0.58
CA GLY A 86 -5.26 14.11 0.78
C GLY A 86 -5.16 12.58 0.76
N ILE A 87 -4.06 12.04 0.18
CA ILE A 87 -3.87 10.60 -0.04
C ILE A 87 -2.68 10.07 0.75
N SER A 88 -1.63 10.87 0.93
CA SER A 88 -0.30 10.40 1.29
C SER A 88 0.18 10.98 2.62
N TRP A 89 0.95 10.18 3.34
CA TRP A 89 1.67 10.55 4.56
C TRP A 89 3.11 10.99 4.31
N ILE A 90 3.61 10.89 3.06
CA ILE A 90 5.03 11.08 2.68
C ILE A 90 5.22 12.26 1.70
N VAL A 91 4.39 13.30 1.83
CA VAL A 91 4.46 14.46 0.94
C VAL A 91 5.86 15.09 0.94
N GLU A 92 6.42 15.32 2.13
CA GLU A 92 7.74 15.96 2.28
C GLU A 92 8.87 15.05 1.81
N GLU A 93 8.84 13.77 2.20
CA GLU A 93 9.83 12.77 1.77
C GLU A 93 9.80 12.61 0.25
N SER A 94 8.61 12.61 -0.33
CA SER A 94 8.43 12.44 -1.77
C SER A 94 9.11 13.54 -2.59
N ARG A 95 9.27 14.76 -2.04
CA ARG A 95 9.97 15.86 -2.73
C ARG A 95 11.44 15.56 -3.01
N GLN A 96 12.05 14.73 -2.16
CA GLN A 96 13.46 14.36 -2.28
C GLN A 96 13.69 13.21 -3.28
N ILE A 97 12.61 12.53 -3.71
CA ILE A 97 12.67 11.39 -4.63
C ILE A 97 12.14 11.86 -5.99
N PRO A 98 12.99 12.06 -7.01
CA PRO A 98 12.57 12.72 -8.25
C PRO A 98 11.61 11.89 -9.11
N VAL A 99 11.73 10.55 -9.05
CA VAL A 99 10.94 9.67 -9.91
C VAL A 99 9.61 9.32 -9.23
N LYS A 100 8.50 9.58 -9.95
CA LYS A 100 7.14 9.28 -9.53
C LYS A 100 6.49 8.35 -10.54
N LEU A 101 6.01 7.18 -10.11
CA LEU A 101 5.44 6.16 -10.99
C LEU A 101 3.98 5.86 -10.60
N TYR A 102 3.12 5.74 -11.61
CA TYR A 102 1.75 5.22 -11.43
C TYR A 102 1.71 3.73 -11.75
N PHE A 103 2.46 3.32 -12.78
CA PHE A 103 2.69 1.95 -13.18
C PHE A 103 4.19 1.66 -13.16
N TYR A 104 4.54 0.40 -13.06
CA TYR A 104 5.92 -0.08 -12.91
C TYR A 104 6.32 -0.97 -14.11
N PRO A 105 6.40 -0.43 -15.35
CA PRO A 105 6.77 -1.24 -16.52
C PRO A 105 8.20 -1.72 -16.42
N PHE A 106 8.47 -2.95 -16.89
CA PHE A 106 9.78 -3.60 -16.79
C PHE A 106 10.93 -2.73 -17.31
N GLU A 107 10.74 -2.05 -18.43
CA GLU A 107 11.75 -1.16 -19.02
C GLU A 107 12.13 0.01 -18.08
N THR A 108 11.15 0.57 -17.38
CA THR A 108 11.40 1.63 -16.41
C THR A 108 12.15 1.10 -15.20
N VAL A 109 11.75 -0.06 -14.70
CA VAL A 109 12.41 -0.69 -13.54
C VAL A 109 13.84 -1.09 -13.88
N LEU A 110 14.09 -1.62 -15.09
CA LEU A 110 15.45 -1.90 -15.58
C LEU A 110 16.34 -0.64 -15.60
N LYS A 111 15.80 0.50 -15.99
CA LYS A 111 16.55 1.80 -15.98
C LYS A 111 16.83 2.29 -14.55
N LEU A 112 15.90 2.06 -13.63
CA LEU A 112 16.04 2.43 -12.23
C LEU A 112 17.05 1.55 -11.48
N LYS A 113 17.30 0.33 -11.94
CA LYS A 113 18.26 -0.63 -11.36
C LYS A 113 18.10 -0.76 -9.83
N PRO A 114 16.93 -1.12 -9.33
CA PRO A 114 16.77 -1.37 -7.89
C PRO A 114 17.60 -2.58 -7.46
N ASP A 115 18.13 -2.54 -6.23
CA ASP A 115 18.78 -3.67 -5.57
C ASP A 115 17.82 -4.45 -4.65
N LEU A 116 16.63 -3.90 -4.43
CA LEU A 116 15.49 -4.55 -3.75
C LEU A 116 14.19 -4.03 -4.33
N ILE A 117 13.28 -4.93 -4.71
CA ILE A 117 11.88 -4.63 -5.02
C ILE A 117 11.00 -5.18 -3.90
N ILE A 118 10.12 -4.34 -3.36
CA ILE A 118 9.14 -4.71 -2.35
C ILE A 118 7.76 -4.73 -3.00
N ALA A 119 7.22 -5.92 -3.18
CA ALA A 119 5.89 -6.19 -3.70
C ALA A 119 4.92 -6.57 -2.57
N SER A 120 3.63 -6.53 -2.83
CA SER A 120 2.60 -7.02 -1.92
C SER A 120 1.86 -8.22 -2.50
N THR A 121 1.12 -8.93 -1.65
CA THR A 121 0.18 -9.98 -2.09
C THR A 121 -0.94 -9.44 -2.99
N TRP A 122 -1.09 -8.11 -3.11
CA TRP A 122 -2.01 -7.46 -4.06
C TRP A 122 -1.39 -7.25 -5.45
N THR A 123 -0.06 -7.42 -5.57
CA THR A 123 0.64 -7.32 -6.86
C THR A 123 0.35 -8.56 -7.69
N LYS A 124 0.11 -8.39 -9.00
CA LYS A 124 -0.14 -9.50 -9.90
C LYS A 124 1.03 -10.48 -9.91
N PRO A 125 0.80 -11.80 -9.73
CA PRO A 125 1.87 -12.80 -9.69
C PRO A 125 2.78 -12.77 -10.92
N GLU A 126 2.23 -12.52 -12.11
CA GLU A 126 2.98 -12.45 -13.37
C GLU A 126 3.98 -11.29 -13.38
N MET A 127 3.63 -10.19 -12.72
CA MET A 127 4.53 -9.03 -12.58
C MET A 127 5.69 -9.36 -11.63
N ILE A 128 5.39 -10.00 -10.50
CA ILE A 128 6.41 -10.44 -9.51
C ILE A 128 7.39 -11.40 -10.19
N GLN A 129 6.85 -12.42 -10.89
CA GLN A 129 7.68 -13.41 -11.60
C GLN A 129 8.51 -12.75 -12.70
N GLY A 130 7.94 -11.81 -13.47
CA GLY A 130 8.66 -11.09 -14.51
C GLY A 130 9.86 -10.30 -13.98
N TYR A 131 9.76 -9.68 -12.80
CA TYR A 131 10.93 -9.04 -12.17
C TYR A 131 11.97 -10.06 -11.71
N ARG A 132 11.55 -11.19 -11.14
CA ARG A 132 12.45 -12.28 -10.74
C ARG A 132 13.20 -12.86 -11.94
N ASP A 133 12.51 -13.05 -13.07
CA ASP A 133 13.10 -13.54 -14.33
C ASP A 133 14.13 -12.56 -14.92
N LEU A 134 13.96 -11.26 -14.66
CA LEU A 134 14.93 -10.23 -15.03
C LEU A 134 16.11 -10.13 -14.04
N GLY A 135 16.15 -10.97 -13.01
CA GLY A 135 17.25 -11.04 -12.05
C GLY A 135 17.15 -10.06 -10.87
N PHE A 136 15.99 -9.41 -10.67
CA PHE A 136 15.80 -8.55 -9.50
C PHE A 136 15.52 -9.36 -8.23
N SER A 137 16.05 -8.91 -7.10
CA SER A 137 15.65 -9.40 -5.79
C SER A 137 14.28 -8.83 -5.42
N VAL A 138 13.25 -9.69 -5.37
CA VAL A 138 11.86 -9.32 -5.09
C VAL A 138 11.36 -10.04 -3.86
N ILE A 139 11.00 -9.30 -2.83
CA ILE A 139 10.27 -9.80 -1.67
C ILE A 139 8.78 -9.53 -1.82
N VAL A 140 7.96 -10.47 -1.41
CA VAL A 140 6.51 -10.30 -1.30
C VAL A 140 6.13 -10.16 0.17
N CYS A 141 5.46 -9.07 0.51
CA CYS A 141 4.93 -8.84 1.84
C CYS A 141 3.40 -8.99 1.85
N LYS A 142 2.81 -9.33 2.98
CA LYS A 142 1.35 -9.31 3.13
C LYS A 142 0.84 -7.89 2.91
N GLY A 143 -0.16 -7.72 2.05
CA GLY A 143 -0.99 -6.53 2.02
C GLY A 143 -1.91 -6.55 3.26
N PRO A 144 -1.74 -5.64 4.23
CA PRO A 144 -2.37 -5.81 5.54
C PRO A 144 -3.85 -5.41 5.54
N ASP A 145 -4.66 -6.23 6.19
CA ASP A 145 -6.08 -6.00 6.45
C ASP A 145 -6.38 -5.69 7.93
N THR A 146 -5.38 -5.85 8.81
CA THR A 146 -5.46 -5.55 10.25
C THR A 146 -4.24 -4.78 10.73
N VAL A 147 -4.35 -4.14 11.89
CA VAL A 147 -3.21 -3.42 12.53
C VAL A 147 -2.08 -4.40 12.87
N ASP A 148 -2.40 -5.61 13.30
CA ASP A 148 -1.38 -6.64 13.60
C ASP A 148 -0.64 -7.08 12.33
N GLU A 149 -1.33 -7.16 11.20
CA GLU A 149 -0.67 -7.43 9.91
C GLU A 149 0.18 -6.25 9.45
N VAL A 150 -0.23 -4.99 9.70
CA VAL A 150 0.63 -3.81 9.48
C VAL A 150 1.94 -3.94 10.23
N LYS A 151 1.90 -4.28 11.53
CA LYS A 151 3.10 -4.47 12.35
C LYS A 151 4.00 -5.57 11.80
N LYS A 152 3.43 -6.73 11.44
CA LYS A 152 4.18 -7.85 10.85
C LYS A 152 4.83 -7.47 9.52
N THR A 153 4.11 -6.73 8.66
CA THR A 153 4.62 -6.26 7.38
C THR A 153 5.77 -5.25 7.58
N ILE A 154 5.65 -4.34 8.54
CA ILE A 154 6.72 -3.40 8.91
C ILE A 154 7.97 -4.16 9.35
N LEU A 155 7.84 -5.20 10.20
CA LEU A 155 9.00 -6.01 10.64
C LEU A 155 9.65 -6.73 9.46
N MET A 156 8.87 -7.27 8.54
CA MET A 156 9.40 -7.93 7.34
C MET A 156 10.15 -6.94 6.44
N ILE A 157 9.61 -5.74 6.23
CA ILE A 157 10.29 -4.68 5.46
C ILE A 157 11.56 -4.24 6.21
N ALA A 158 11.48 -4.03 7.53
CA ALA A 158 12.62 -3.64 8.36
C ALA A 158 13.76 -4.67 8.29
N ASP A 159 13.42 -5.96 8.30
CA ASP A 159 14.40 -7.02 8.07
C ASP A 159 14.94 -6.92 6.64
N ALA A 160 14.10 -6.80 5.61
CA ALA A 160 14.55 -6.70 4.22
C ALA A 160 15.52 -5.53 3.97
N VAL A 161 15.29 -4.38 4.59
CA VAL A 161 16.14 -3.18 4.42
C VAL A 161 17.27 -3.08 5.43
N ASN A 162 17.42 -4.08 6.33
CA ASN A 162 18.40 -4.16 7.42
C ASN A 162 18.30 -2.97 8.40
N GLU A 163 17.07 -2.68 8.86
CA GLU A 163 16.74 -1.62 9.82
C GLU A 163 15.79 -2.13 10.92
N GLN A 164 16.08 -3.31 11.49
CA GLN A 164 15.21 -3.99 12.46
C GLN A 164 14.90 -3.09 13.68
N ASN A 165 15.88 -2.34 14.17
CA ASN A 165 15.69 -1.42 15.29
C ASN A 165 14.70 -0.28 14.94
N ALA A 166 14.72 0.20 13.69
CA ALA A 166 13.74 1.19 13.22
C ALA A 166 12.33 0.58 13.21
N GLY A 167 12.20 -0.66 12.74
CA GLY A 167 10.93 -1.40 12.79
C GLY A 167 10.36 -1.50 14.21
N VAL A 168 11.19 -1.87 15.18
CA VAL A 168 10.77 -1.96 16.59
C VAL A 168 10.29 -0.60 17.12
N ARG A 169 11.01 0.49 16.82
CA ARG A 169 10.60 1.84 17.26
C ARG A 169 9.26 2.27 16.65
N VAL A 170 9.04 2.00 15.36
CA VAL A 170 7.76 2.28 14.69
C VAL A 170 6.61 1.53 15.35
N ILE A 171 6.80 0.23 15.66
CA ILE A 171 5.77 -0.58 16.32
C ILE A 171 5.49 -0.08 17.74
N THR A 172 6.54 0.26 18.49
CA THR A 172 6.38 0.83 19.84
C THR A 172 5.53 2.11 19.82
N GLU A 173 5.74 2.97 18.83
CA GLU A 173 4.93 4.19 18.68
C GLU A 173 3.48 3.88 18.27
N ILE A 174 3.26 2.91 17.37
CA ILE A 174 1.91 2.43 17.04
C ILE A 174 1.20 1.94 18.30
N ASP A 175 1.84 1.09 19.09
CA ASP A 175 1.26 0.49 20.30
C ASP A 175 0.93 1.57 21.34
N ARG A 176 1.84 2.52 21.57
CA ARG A 176 1.60 3.66 22.47
C ARG A 176 0.36 4.46 22.05
N GLN A 177 0.24 4.78 20.77
CA GLN A 177 -0.92 5.53 20.28
C GLN A 177 -2.22 4.72 20.33
N LEU A 178 -2.18 3.41 20.08
CA LEU A 178 -3.35 2.54 20.22
C LEU A 178 -3.83 2.48 21.67
N ASP A 179 -2.91 2.42 22.65
CA ASP A 179 -3.26 2.44 24.06
C ASP A 179 -3.91 3.76 24.47
N GLU A 180 -3.41 4.90 23.96
CA GLU A 180 -4.02 6.23 24.18
C GLU A 180 -5.44 6.30 23.58
N ILE A 181 -5.63 5.80 22.35
CA ILE A 181 -6.93 5.74 21.69
C ILE A 181 -7.90 4.87 22.50
N ALA A 182 -7.45 3.69 22.91
CA ALA A 182 -8.27 2.76 23.69
C ALA A 182 -8.68 3.37 25.04
N ALA A 183 -7.75 4.05 25.73
CA ALA A 183 -8.02 4.71 27.02
C ALA A 183 -9.08 5.83 26.88
N GLU A 184 -9.00 6.67 25.84
CA GLU A 184 -9.98 7.73 25.57
C GLU A 184 -11.36 7.14 25.25
N LEU A 185 -11.42 6.10 24.42
CA LEU A 185 -12.69 5.51 23.96
C LEU A 185 -13.34 4.60 25.00
N LYS A 186 -12.59 4.05 25.96
CA LYS A 186 -13.08 3.09 26.97
C LYS A 186 -14.19 3.64 27.84
N ASN A 187 -14.11 4.91 28.20
CA ASN A 187 -15.01 5.56 29.15
C ASN A 187 -16.28 6.17 28.52
N ARG A 188 -16.40 6.05 27.21
CA ARG A 188 -17.57 6.58 26.50
C ARG A 188 -18.80 5.74 26.74
N LYS A 189 -19.88 6.40 27.16
CA LYS A 189 -21.17 5.77 27.49
C LYS A 189 -22.18 5.85 26.35
N GLU A 190 -21.89 6.64 25.32
CA GLU A 190 -22.74 6.80 24.14
C GLU A 190 -22.88 5.48 23.39
N ALA A 191 -24.02 5.27 22.73
CA ALA A 191 -24.21 4.15 21.82
C ALA A 191 -23.14 4.18 20.73
N VAL A 192 -22.70 3.01 20.29
CA VAL A 192 -21.71 2.89 19.21
C VAL A 192 -22.37 3.35 17.90
N PRO A 193 -21.91 4.46 17.30
CA PRO A 193 -22.52 4.98 16.08
C PRO A 193 -22.22 4.08 14.89
N VAL A 194 -23.18 4.03 13.95
CA VAL A 194 -23.04 3.32 12.68
C VAL A 194 -22.55 4.29 11.61
N GLY A 195 -21.34 4.08 11.12
CA GLY A 195 -20.75 4.85 10.03
C GLY A 195 -20.76 4.05 8.71
N MET A 196 -21.11 4.69 7.61
CA MET A 196 -21.15 4.09 6.27
C MET A 196 -20.12 4.73 5.37
N LEU A 197 -19.20 3.94 4.82
CA LEU A 197 -18.26 4.43 3.81
C LEU A 197 -18.97 4.58 2.45
N VAL A 198 -18.78 5.74 1.83
CA VAL A 198 -19.13 5.99 0.42
C VAL A 198 -17.84 6.24 -0.36
N SER A 199 -17.50 5.32 -1.24
CA SER A 199 -16.27 5.27 -1.99
C SER A 199 -16.50 4.98 -3.46
N GLN A 200 -15.64 5.55 -4.32
CA GLN A 200 -15.58 5.15 -5.73
C GLN A 200 -15.07 3.71 -5.91
N MET A 201 -14.35 3.18 -4.92
CA MET A 201 -14.04 1.75 -4.84
C MET A 201 -15.25 1.01 -4.27
N THR A 202 -16.26 0.78 -5.10
CA THR A 202 -17.60 0.31 -4.73
C THR A 202 -17.64 -1.06 -4.05
N SER A 203 -16.55 -1.81 -4.06
CA SER A 203 -16.40 -3.10 -3.38
C SER A 203 -15.48 -3.06 -2.17
N TYR A 204 -15.01 -1.88 -1.76
CA TYR A 204 -14.13 -1.70 -0.59
C TYR A 204 -14.94 -1.26 0.65
N GLY A 205 -14.47 -1.68 1.81
CA GLY A 205 -14.97 -1.23 3.11
C GLY A 205 -15.86 -2.24 3.85
N GLY A 206 -16.08 -3.42 3.28
CA GLY A 206 -16.81 -4.51 3.94
C GLY A 206 -16.00 -5.21 5.05
N LYS A 207 -16.60 -6.22 5.67
CA LYS A 207 -15.98 -7.02 6.72
C LYS A 207 -14.64 -7.62 6.25
N GLY A 208 -13.62 -7.55 7.11
CA GLY A 208 -12.32 -8.19 6.88
C GLY A 208 -11.35 -7.37 6.04
N CYS A 209 -11.54 -6.06 5.90
CA CYS A 209 -10.52 -5.16 5.35
C CYS A 209 -10.02 -4.18 6.41
N MET A 210 -8.97 -3.45 6.09
CA MET A 210 -8.38 -2.46 7.00
C MET A 210 -9.41 -1.42 7.47
N PHE A 211 -10.32 -0.94 6.62
CA PHE A 211 -11.35 0.02 7.03
C PHE A 211 -12.27 -0.54 8.13
N ASP A 212 -12.63 -1.81 8.06
CA ASP A 212 -13.42 -2.50 9.09
C ASP A 212 -12.68 -2.56 10.43
N GLU A 213 -11.39 -2.89 10.38
CA GLU A 213 -10.49 -2.86 11.55
C GLU A 213 -10.36 -1.46 12.14
N LEU A 214 -10.16 -0.43 11.31
CA LEU A 214 -10.07 0.97 11.73
C LEU A 214 -11.35 1.43 12.43
N CYS A 215 -12.52 1.10 11.87
CA CYS A 215 -13.82 1.37 12.48
C CYS A 215 -13.95 0.68 13.85
N SER A 216 -13.58 -0.58 13.95
CA SER A 216 -13.60 -1.35 15.20
C SER A 216 -12.73 -0.68 16.27
N LYS A 217 -11.49 -0.32 15.94
CA LYS A 217 -10.56 0.37 16.83
C LYS A 217 -11.02 1.79 17.21
N ALA A 218 -11.75 2.46 16.33
CA ALA A 218 -12.37 3.77 16.58
C ALA A 218 -13.68 3.67 17.39
N ARG A 219 -14.10 2.47 17.77
CA ARG A 219 -15.41 2.22 18.39
C ARG A 219 -16.58 2.69 17.52
N VAL A 220 -16.50 2.48 16.24
CA VAL A 220 -17.53 2.76 15.24
C VAL A 220 -18.02 1.45 14.63
N CYS A 221 -19.34 1.27 14.52
CA CYS A 221 -19.90 0.15 13.79
C CYS A 221 -19.79 0.42 12.29
N ASN A 222 -19.03 -0.41 11.57
CA ASN A 222 -18.98 -0.35 10.12
C ASN A 222 -20.31 -0.80 9.52
N GLY A 223 -21.05 0.13 8.91
CA GLY A 223 -22.37 -0.13 8.35
C GLY A 223 -22.38 -1.18 7.24
N ILE A 224 -21.33 -1.25 6.42
CA ILE A 224 -21.20 -2.24 5.35
C ILE A 224 -21.06 -3.66 5.96
N ALA A 225 -20.15 -3.81 6.93
CA ALA A 225 -19.96 -5.08 7.64
C ALA A 225 -21.20 -5.50 8.46
N LYS A 226 -21.90 -4.52 9.07
CA LYS A 226 -23.15 -4.74 9.80
C LYS A 226 -24.25 -5.35 8.92
N MET A 227 -24.27 -4.97 7.63
CA MET A 227 -25.22 -5.53 6.65
C MET A 227 -24.77 -6.91 6.10
N GLY A 228 -23.73 -7.50 6.66
CA GLY A 228 -23.23 -8.83 6.28
C GLY A 228 -22.33 -8.87 5.06
N LEU A 229 -21.93 -7.72 4.52
CA LEU A 229 -21.07 -7.65 3.35
C LEU A 229 -19.60 -7.76 3.72
N TYR A 230 -18.88 -8.60 2.99
CA TYR A 230 -17.44 -8.74 3.05
C TYR A 230 -16.73 -7.78 2.08
N ASN A 231 -15.46 -7.51 2.34
CA ASN A 231 -14.61 -6.77 1.39
C ASN A 231 -14.60 -7.50 0.03
N GLY A 232 -14.65 -6.75 -1.06
CA GLY A 232 -14.78 -7.28 -2.41
C GLY A 232 -16.22 -7.38 -2.92
N GLN A 233 -17.24 -7.20 -2.06
CA GLN A 233 -18.63 -7.21 -2.44
C GLN A 233 -19.16 -5.80 -2.70
N PHE A 234 -19.96 -5.66 -3.76
CA PHE A 234 -20.65 -4.41 -4.07
C PHE A 234 -21.70 -4.07 -3.00
N VAL A 235 -21.83 -2.81 -2.66
CA VAL A 235 -22.80 -2.30 -1.67
C VAL A 235 -24.04 -1.78 -2.38
N PRO A 236 -25.16 -2.56 -2.43
CA PRO A 236 -26.42 -2.09 -3.03
C PRO A 236 -27.04 -0.96 -2.17
N LYS A 237 -27.72 -0.02 -2.82
CA LYS A 237 -28.39 1.09 -2.12
C LYS A 237 -29.49 0.62 -1.16
N GLU A 238 -30.16 -0.46 -1.49
CA GLU A 238 -31.18 -1.09 -0.63
C GLU A 238 -30.61 -1.48 0.74
N LEU A 239 -29.36 -1.98 0.77
CA LEU A 239 -28.70 -2.29 2.04
C LEU A 239 -28.27 -1.02 2.79
N VAL A 240 -27.90 0.06 2.09
CA VAL A 240 -27.63 1.36 2.72
C VAL A 240 -28.90 1.90 3.39
N VAL A 241 -30.04 1.82 2.71
CA VAL A 241 -31.36 2.20 3.25
C VAL A 241 -31.74 1.33 4.45
N ALA A 242 -31.59 0.02 4.35
CA ALA A 242 -31.86 -0.92 5.46
C ALA A 242 -30.92 -0.70 6.67
N CYS A 243 -29.70 -0.28 6.44
CA CYS A 243 -28.74 0.05 7.50
C CYS A 243 -29.11 1.31 8.27
N ASP A 244 -29.64 2.32 7.59
CA ASP A 244 -29.92 3.67 8.09
C ASP A 244 -28.77 4.20 8.99
N PRO A 245 -27.60 4.48 8.43
CA PRO A 245 -26.41 4.82 9.22
C PRO A 245 -26.59 6.17 9.95
N ASP A 246 -25.86 6.35 11.06
CA ASP A 246 -25.87 7.60 11.83
C ASP A 246 -25.07 8.70 11.12
N PHE A 247 -24.08 8.31 10.30
CA PHE A 247 -23.27 9.25 9.50
C PHE A 247 -22.65 8.53 8.30
N PHE A 248 -22.29 9.34 7.29
CA PHE A 248 -21.52 8.88 6.13
C PHE A 248 -20.08 9.38 6.20
N MET A 249 -19.14 8.53 5.81
CA MET A 249 -17.74 8.87 5.61
C MET A 249 -17.44 8.89 4.12
N VAL A 250 -16.99 10.02 3.60
CA VAL A 250 -16.70 10.18 2.19
C VAL A 250 -15.33 10.78 1.97
N SER A 251 -14.68 10.37 0.90
CA SER A 251 -13.40 10.93 0.50
C SER A 251 -13.51 12.43 0.22
N VAL A 252 -12.60 13.24 0.76
CA VAL A 252 -12.50 14.65 0.38
C VAL A 252 -12.09 14.75 -1.09
N PRO A 253 -12.79 15.58 -1.91
CA PRO A 253 -12.36 15.84 -3.28
C PRO A 253 -10.91 16.35 -3.29
N ARG A 254 -10.06 15.68 -4.03
CA ARG A 254 -8.62 15.99 -4.12
C ARG A 254 -8.41 17.22 -5.00
N GLN A 255 -7.31 17.93 -4.83
CA GLN A 255 -6.89 18.98 -5.76
C GLN A 255 -6.77 18.45 -7.20
N MET A 256 -6.42 17.17 -7.35
CA MET A 256 -6.33 16.45 -8.63
C MET A 256 -7.57 15.61 -8.96
N ALA A 257 -8.65 15.72 -8.17
CA ALA A 257 -9.87 14.96 -8.45
C ALA A 257 -10.49 15.36 -9.78
N THR A 258 -10.81 14.37 -10.60
CA THR A 258 -11.55 14.59 -11.84
C THR A 258 -12.95 15.13 -11.54
N GLU A 259 -13.57 15.78 -12.51
CA GLU A 259 -14.98 16.20 -12.43
C GLU A 259 -15.89 15.02 -12.07
N ALA A 260 -15.62 13.83 -12.64
CA ALA A 260 -16.31 12.59 -12.32
C ALA A 260 -16.25 12.23 -10.82
N SER A 261 -15.10 12.45 -10.15
CA SER A 261 -14.98 12.18 -8.70
C SER A 261 -15.80 13.13 -7.84
N ARG A 262 -15.92 14.40 -8.26
CA ARG A 262 -16.77 15.38 -7.58
C ARG A 262 -18.24 15.09 -7.80
N ASN A 263 -18.61 14.76 -9.03
CA ASN A 263 -19.99 14.44 -9.40
C ASN A 263 -20.48 13.15 -8.74
N PHE A 264 -19.60 12.16 -8.53
CA PHE A 264 -19.94 10.90 -7.86
C PHE A 264 -20.62 11.13 -6.49
N GLN A 265 -20.10 11.99 -5.64
CA GLN A 265 -20.68 12.26 -4.32
C GLN A 265 -22.03 12.95 -4.46
N LEU A 266 -22.14 13.94 -5.35
CA LEU A 266 -23.41 14.66 -5.60
C LEU A 266 -24.48 13.72 -6.14
N GLU A 267 -24.16 12.88 -7.12
CA GLU A 267 -25.07 11.90 -7.67
C GLU A 267 -25.49 10.85 -6.65
N TYR A 268 -24.56 10.38 -5.82
CA TYR A 268 -24.84 9.39 -4.80
C TYR A 268 -25.83 9.91 -3.75
N PHE A 269 -25.59 11.09 -3.18
CA PHE A 269 -26.44 11.62 -2.11
C PHE A 269 -27.73 12.31 -2.60
N ASN A 270 -27.81 12.66 -3.87
CA ASN A 270 -29.05 13.17 -4.50
C ASN A 270 -30.00 12.03 -4.95
N ASP A 271 -29.62 10.77 -4.78
CA ASP A 271 -30.48 9.66 -5.14
C ASP A 271 -31.77 9.66 -4.30
N PRO A 272 -32.98 9.65 -4.95
CA PRO A 272 -34.23 9.63 -4.22
C PRO A 272 -34.40 8.46 -3.24
N ALA A 273 -33.77 7.31 -3.52
CA ALA A 273 -33.82 6.14 -2.64
C ALA A 273 -33.14 6.35 -1.29
N LEU A 274 -32.19 7.26 -1.18
CA LEU A 274 -31.48 7.55 0.05
C LEU A 274 -32.14 8.66 0.88
N GLN A 275 -33.15 9.35 0.35
CA GLN A 275 -33.79 10.47 1.03
C GLN A 275 -34.47 10.01 2.34
N GLY A 276 -34.27 10.80 3.39
CA GLY A 276 -34.81 10.49 4.72
C GLY A 276 -33.91 9.67 5.64
N LEU A 277 -32.75 9.18 5.15
CA LEU A 277 -31.76 8.52 6.00
C LEU A 277 -31.16 9.50 7.02
N ARG A 278 -30.99 9.05 8.28
CA ARG A 278 -30.41 9.86 9.38
C ARG A 278 -29.03 10.42 9.04
N GLY A 279 -28.20 9.61 8.42
CA GLY A 279 -26.83 9.96 8.06
C GLY A 279 -26.68 11.06 7.02
N LEU A 280 -27.73 11.38 6.23
CA LEU A 280 -27.66 12.47 5.25
C LEU A 280 -27.42 13.84 5.87
N ASN A 281 -27.86 14.05 7.12
CA ASN A 281 -27.59 15.26 7.88
C ASN A 281 -26.20 15.25 8.55
N ASN A 282 -25.42 14.22 8.35
CA ASN A 282 -24.15 14.00 9.03
C ASN A 282 -23.11 13.37 8.09
N ILE A 283 -22.83 14.04 6.96
CA ILE A 283 -21.83 13.61 6.00
C ILE A 283 -20.47 14.15 6.45
N LYS A 284 -19.50 13.26 6.66
CA LYS A 284 -18.13 13.56 7.09
C LYS A 284 -17.16 13.39 5.92
N ASN A 285 -16.57 14.50 5.52
CA ASN A 285 -15.48 14.49 4.56
C ASN A 285 -14.19 14.08 5.27
N ILE A 286 -13.59 12.97 4.83
CA ILE A 286 -12.41 12.38 5.43
C ILE A 286 -11.36 12.19 4.33
N PRO A 287 -10.10 12.64 4.54
CA PRO A 287 -9.03 12.37 3.58
C PRO A 287 -8.83 10.89 3.30
N ASP A 288 -8.53 10.53 2.06
CA ASP A 288 -8.27 9.15 1.65
C ASP A 288 -7.14 8.50 2.45
N ARG A 289 -6.15 9.28 2.86
CA ARG A 289 -5.04 8.80 3.70
C ARG A 289 -5.50 8.20 5.02
N TYR A 290 -6.73 8.52 5.50
CA TYR A 290 -7.34 7.86 6.65
C TYR A 290 -8.21 6.66 6.23
N LEU A 291 -9.03 6.82 5.19
CA LEU A 291 -9.98 5.78 4.79
C LEU A 291 -9.29 4.50 4.28
N TYR A 292 -8.09 4.66 3.67
CA TYR A 292 -7.33 3.56 3.06
C TYR A 292 -5.97 3.34 3.74
N SER A 293 -5.87 3.57 5.06
CA SER A 293 -4.61 3.59 5.81
C SER A 293 -4.16 2.21 6.28
N ALA A 294 -3.58 1.43 5.38
CA ALA A 294 -2.96 0.14 5.71
C ALA A 294 -1.43 0.30 5.96
N THR A 295 -1.04 1.25 6.83
CA THR A 295 0.36 1.61 7.12
C THR A 295 0.54 1.92 8.61
N GLN A 296 1.77 2.24 9.05
CA GLN A 296 2.05 2.68 10.43
C GLN A 296 1.21 3.87 10.87
N ASN A 297 0.75 4.68 9.92
CA ASN A 297 -0.08 5.87 10.20
C ASN A 297 -1.58 5.52 10.41
N CYS A 298 -1.95 4.23 10.46
CA CYS A 298 -3.31 3.78 10.74
C CYS A 298 -3.87 4.32 12.07
N VAL A 299 -3.02 4.63 13.04
CA VAL A 299 -3.41 5.25 14.31
C VAL A 299 -4.07 6.62 14.12
N TYR A 300 -3.59 7.43 13.18
CA TYR A 300 -4.26 8.70 12.82
C TYR A 300 -5.57 8.47 12.09
N ALA A 301 -5.66 7.43 11.28
CA ALA A 301 -6.92 7.02 10.65
C ALA A 301 -7.98 6.65 11.70
N ILE A 302 -7.61 5.87 12.72
CA ILE A 302 -8.49 5.51 13.84
C ILE A 302 -8.97 6.77 14.57
N LYS A 303 -8.05 7.69 14.91
CA LYS A 303 -8.38 8.99 15.53
C LYS A 303 -9.33 9.82 14.66
N GLY A 304 -9.06 9.90 13.34
CA GLY A 304 -9.89 10.63 12.38
C GLY A 304 -11.31 10.06 12.26
N ILE A 305 -11.46 8.74 12.21
CA ILE A 305 -12.77 8.06 12.20
C ILE A 305 -13.50 8.28 13.53
N ALA A 306 -12.80 8.21 14.67
CA ALA A 306 -13.38 8.48 15.97
C ALA A 306 -13.83 9.95 16.08
N ASN A 307 -13.04 10.91 15.59
CA ASN A 307 -13.42 12.32 15.53
C ASN A 307 -14.65 12.56 14.65
N ALA A 308 -14.78 11.85 13.54
CA ALA A 308 -15.97 11.91 12.69
C ALA A 308 -17.24 11.44 13.42
N ALA A 309 -17.09 10.42 14.26
CA ALA A 309 -18.19 9.80 14.98
C ALA A 309 -18.59 10.54 16.27
N TYR A 310 -17.61 11.04 17.03
CA TYR A 310 -17.80 11.57 18.39
C TYR A 310 -17.48 13.06 18.54
N GLY A 311 -17.15 13.76 17.46
CA GLY A 311 -16.61 15.12 17.52
C GLY A 311 -15.09 15.12 17.78
N ASN A 312 -14.49 16.31 17.85
CA ASN A 312 -13.03 16.47 17.94
C ASN A 312 -12.48 16.03 19.31
N ILE A 313 -12.45 14.74 19.55
CA ILE A 313 -11.94 14.12 20.79
C ILE A 313 -10.44 13.88 20.78
N PHE A 314 -9.85 13.81 19.59
CA PHE A 314 -8.40 13.69 19.39
C PHE A 314 -7.87 14.92 18.67
N ASP A 315 -6.76 15.45 19.17
CA ASP A 315 -6.00 16.50 18.49
C ASP A 315 -5.25 15.89 17.30
N MET A 316 -5.50 16.45 16.10
CA MET A 316 -4.91 16.02 14.83
C MET A 316 -3.82 16.99 14.34
N SER A 317 -3.43 18.00 15.14
CA SER A 317 -2.48 19.04 14.71
C SER A 317 -1.04 18.55 14.52
N ASN A 318 -0.67 17.45 15.17
CA ASN A 318 0.69 16.91 15.20
C ASN A 318 0.85 15.66 14.34
N GLU A 319 0.04 15.49 13.31
CA GLU A 319 0.16 14.36 12.39
C GLU A 319 1.44 14.44 11.56
N HIS A 320 2.13 13.32 11.51
CA HIS A 320 3.37 13.19 10.76
C HIS A 320 3.57 11.74 10.31
N LEU A 321 4.50 11.50 9.38
CA LEU A 321 4.95 10.15 9.09
C LEU A 321 5.63 9.57 10.34
N ILE A 322 5.12 8.45 10.87
CA ILE A 322 5.76 7.73 11.98
C ILE A 322 7.04 7.10 11.47
N LYS A 323 8.18 7.49 12.05
CA LYS A 323 9.53 7.05 11.65
C LYS A 323 10.23 6.37 12.80
N GLY A 324 11.07 5.40 12.45
CA GLY A 324 11.92 4.69 13.40
C GLY A 324 13.40 5.10 13.36
N TYR A 325 13.76 6.14 12.61
CA TYR A 325 15.15 6.61 12.49
C TYR A 325 15.27 8.09 12.81
#